data_e5f3eff5e541395e31f596887e5dd15c
#
_entry.id   e5f3eff5e541395e31f596887e5dd15c
#
_cell.length_a   1.000
_cell.length_b   1.000
_cell.length_c   1.000
_cell.angle_alpha   90.00
_cell.angle_beta   90.00
_cell.angle_gamma   90.00
#
_symmetry.space_group_name_H-M   'P 1'
#
loop_
_entity.id
_entity.type
_entity.pdbx_description
1 polymer ?
#
loop_
_entity_poly.entity_id
_entity_poly.type
_entity_poly.pdbx_seq_one_letter_code
_entity_poly.pdbx_strand_id
1 'polypeptide(L)'
;MGQKLVKLILDGGKDELIATARGVNRLPYPESNYSFDQLDITDQSQVNEVIARHKPDVVIHTAAMTNVDQCETEREDCWKQNVDAVEYLIVACEISSSFLIHLSTDFIFDGEDGPYDEGALANPISYYGDSKLAAEKLLLDSSIKYAIARTVLVYGIAHDMSRTNIVLWVKKSLEDGKAIKVVDDQLRSPTLAEDLAMGCYLIAEKKAEGIFNISGKDLLTPYEMALKTAAYFDLDTSTMEKADASTFTQTAKRPPKTGLLIDKAVNELGYAPRSFEEGIGILVDQMS
;
A
#
# COMPACT_ATOMS: atom_id res chain seq x y z
N MET A 1 6.22 1.54 1.80
CA MET A 1 5.81 0.45 2.71
C MET A 1 6.91 -0.60 2.85
N GLY A 2 7.45 -1.21 1.80
CA GLY A 2 8.47 -2.28 1.91
C GLY A 2 9.63 -1.96 2.87
N GLN A 3 10.19 -0.76 2.85
CA GLN A 3 11.25 -0.35 3.79
C GLN A 3 10.79 -0.35 5.26
N LYS A 4 9.49 -0.04 5.54
CA LYS A 4 8.94 -0.08 6.90
C LYS A 4 8.76 -1.52 7.38
N LEU A 5 8.38 -2.41 6.48
CA LEU A 5 8.33 -3.84 6.76
C LEU A 5 9.72 -4.41 7.05
N VAL A 6 10.73 -4.06 6.24
CA VAL A 6 12.13 -4.43 6.49
C VAL A 6 12.57 -3.95 7.88
N LYS A 7 12.34 -2.68 8.21
CA LYS A 7 12.66 -2.15 9.54
C LYS A 7 12.00 -2.95 10.65
N LEU A 8 10.70 -3.21 10.53
CA LEU A 8 9.94 -3.94 11.53
C LEU A 8 10.50 -5.35 11.79
N ILE A 9 10.84 -6.08 10.72
CA ILE A 9 11.39 -7.42 10.80
C ILE A 9 12.78 -7.40 11.45
N LEU A 10 13.64 -6.48 11.03
CA LEU A 10 14.98 -6.33 11.59
C LEU A 10 14.97 -5.96 13.08
N ASP A 11 14.08 -5.03 13.48
CA ASP A 11 13.91 -4.64 14.89
C ASP A 11 13.39 -5.81 15.74
N GLY A 12 12.59 -6.69 15.17
CA GLY A 12 12.07 -7.90 15.82
C GLY A 12 13.11 -8.98 16.05
N GLY A 13 14.11 -9.08 15.17
CA GLY A 13 15.26 -9.98 15.28
C GLY A 13 14.94 -11.48 15.35
N LYS A 14 13.72 -11.89 14.92
CA LYS A 14 13.24 -13.28 15.00
C LYS A 14 13.32 -14.01 13.67
N ASP A 15 13.27 -13.28 12.57
CA ASP A 15 13.06 -13.80 11.23
C ASP A 15 14.29 -13.56 10.36
N GLU A 16 14.63 -14.50 9.50
CA GLU A 16 15.60 -14.29 8.43
C GLU A 16 14.92 -13.48 7.32
N LEU A 17 15.55 -12.37 6.91
CA LEU A 17 14.99 -11.45 5.94
C LEU A 17 15.75 -11.49 4.62
N ILE A 18 15.03 -11.75 3.54
CA ILE A 18 15.49 -11.55 2.17
C ILE A 18 14.71 -10.38 1.57
N ALA A 19 15.38 -9.26 1.37
CA ALA A 19 14.80 -8.09 0.71
C ALA A 19 15.08 -8.15 -0.80
N THR A 20 14.09 -7.76 -1.61
CA THR A 20 14.26 -7.73 -3.06
C THR A 20 13.79 -6.41 -3.66
N ALA A 21 14.43 -5.99 -4.75
CA ALA A 21 13.99 -4.85 -5.56
C ALA A 21 14.53 -4.98 -6.98
N ARG A 22 13.86 -4.33 -7.94
CA ARG A 22 14.31 -4.30 -9.34
C ARG A 22 15.65 -3.59 -9.55
N GLY A 23 15.94 -2.59 -8.71
CA GLY A 23 17.17 -1.80 -8.78
C GLY A 23 18.16 -2.18 -7.68
N VAL A 24 19.15 -1.31 -7.49
CA VAL A 24 20.16 -1.43 -6.44
C VAL A 24 19.51 -1.37 -5.04
N ASN A 25 20.20 -1.96 -4.08
CA ASN A 25 19.80 -1.88 -2.67
C ASN A 25 19.80 -0.41 -2.19
N ARG A 26 18.64 0.03 -1.67
CA ARG A 26 18.44 1.39 -1.11
C ARG A 26 18.04 1.35 0.36
N LEU A 27 18.19 0.22 1.00
CA LEU A 27 17.87 0.09 2.42
C LEU A 27 18.99 0.76 3.25
N PRO A 28 18.64 1.59 4.23
CA PRO A 28 19.64 2.30 5.05
C PRO A 28 20.16 1.44 6.22
N TYR A 29 20.19 0.11 6.07
CA TYR A 29 20.59 -0.83 7.11
C TYR A 29 21.85 -1.58 6.70
N PRO A 30 22.69 -2.03 7.68
CA PRO A 30 23.84 -2.86 7.38
C PRO A 30 23.43 -4.16 6.65
N GLU A 31 24.10 -4.46 5.55
CA GLU A 31 23.82 -5.67 4.74
C GLU A 31 24.13 -6.97 5.49
N SER A 32 24.83 -6.92 6.63
CA SER A 32 25.01 -8.07 7.52
C SER A 32 23.72 -8.54 8.20
N ASN A 33 22.67 -7.71 8.22
CA ASN A 33 21.44 -7.99 8.97
C ASN A 33 20.34 -8.63 8.11
N TYR A 34 20.53 -8.71 6.79
CA TYR A 34 19.57 -9.28 5.84
C TYR A 34 20.26 -9.67 4.54
N SER A 35 19.63 -10.52 3.75
CA SER A 35 20.06 -10.78 2.37
C SER A 35 19.34 -9.85 1.41
N PHE A 36 20.01 -9.42 0.34
CA PHE A 36 19.41 -8.63 -0.74
C PHE A 36 19.65 -9.29 -2.08
N ASP A 37 18.56 -9.49 -2.84
CA ASP A 37 18.63 -9.93 -4.23
C ASP A 37 17.96 -8.89 -5.15
N GLN A 38 18.61 -8.63 -6.27
CA GLN A 38 17.99 -7.87 -7.34
C GLN A 38 16.96 -8.77 -8.04
N LEU A 39 15.72 -8.29 -8.14
CA LEU A 39 14.60 -9.04 -8.72
C LEU A 39 13.69 -8.11 -9.51
N ASP A 40 13.58 -8.38 -10.81
CA ASP A 40 12.48 -7.86 -11.62
C ASP A 40 11.32 -8.86 -11.56
N ILE A 41 10.24 -8.47 -10.90
CA ILE A 41 9.03 -9.31 -10.74
C ILE A 41 8.34 -9.62 -12.08
N THR A 42 8.65 -8.88 -13.14
CA THR A 42 8.12 -9.10 -14.50
C THR A 42 8.93 -10.11 -15.31
N ASP A 43 10.00 -10.65 -14.74
CA ASP A 43 10.81 -11.73 -15.27
C ASP A 43 10.55 -13.03 -14.51
N GLN A 44 9.77 -13.93 -15.09
CA GLN A 44 9.40 -15.20 -14.48
C GLN A 44 10.63 -16.04 -14.07
N SER A 45 11.69 -16.01 -14.87
CA SER A 45 12.90 -16.78 -14.59
C SER A 45 13.60 -16.29 -13.34
N GLN A 46 13.71 -14.95 -13.17
CA GLN A 46 14.27 -14.36 -11.97
C GLN A 46 13.42 -14.66 -10.74
N VAL A 47 12.08 -14.56 -10.85
CA VAL A 47 11.16 -14.91 -9.75
C VAL A 47 11.39 -16.35 -9.31
N ASN A 48 11.39 -17.28 -10.26
CA ASN A 48 11.60 -18.71 -9.96
C ASN A 48 12.98 -18.96 -9.33
N GLU A 49 14.04 -18.33 -9.83
CA GLU A 49 15.40 -18.51 -9.33
C GLU A 49 15.54 -18.00 -7.89
N VAL A 50 15.04 -16.79 -7.60
CA VAL A 50 15.14 -16.19 -6.26
C VAL A 50 14.35 -17.00 -5.23
N ILE A 51 13.11 -17.37 -5.55
CA ILE A 51 12.28 -18.17 -4.64
C ILE A 51 12.87 -19.58 -4.43
N ALA A 52 13.37 -20.23 -5.48
CA ALA A 52 14.00 -21.55 -5.36
C ALA A 52 15.32 -21.53 -4.57
N ARG A 53 16.08 -20.43 -4.65
CA ARG A 53 17.34 -20.23 -3.92
C ARG A 53 17.09 -20.09 -2.42
N HIS A 54 16.16 -19.23 -2.04
CA HIS A 54 15.93 -18.86 -0.64
C HIS A 54 14.89 -19.74 0.05
N LYS A 55 13.96 -20.34 -0.69
CA LYS A 55 12.84 -21.17 -0.16
C LYS A 55 12.15 -20.51 1.04
N PRO A 56 11.66 -19.27 0.89
CA PRO A 56 11.09 -18.56 2.01
C PRO A 56 9.81 -19.23 2.54
N ASP A 57 9.60 -19.20 3.85
CA ASP A 57 8.32 -19.62 4.44
C ASP A 57 7.16 -18.71 4.02
N VAL A 58 7.46 -17.40 3.89
CA VAL A 58 6.49 -16.35 3.56
C VAL A 58 7.08 -15.40 2.52
N VAL A 59 6.30 -15.09 1.49
CA VAL A 59 6.58 -14.05 0.51
C VAL A 59 5.60 -12.91 0.71
N ILE A 60 6.09 -11.68 0.97
CA ILE A 60 5.24 -10.49 1.08
C ILE A 60 5.47 -9.62 -0.16
N HIS A 61 4.52 -9.67 -1.09
CA HIS A 61 4.58 -8.98 -2.37
C HIS A 61 4.05 -7.55 -2.26
N THR A 62 4.97 -6.59 -2.23
CA THR A 62 4.66 -5.15 -2.08
C THR A 62 4.89 -4.34 -3.34
N ALA A 63 5.48 -4.94 -4.37
CA ALA A 63 5.79 -4.24 -5.62
C ALA A 63 4.55 -4.19 -6.53
N ALA A 64 4.31 -3.05 -7.14
CA ALA A 64 3.23 -2.84 -8.11
C ALA A 64 3.42 -1.52 -8.86
N MET A 65 2.79 -1.39 -10.01
CA MET A 65 2.56 -0.11 -10.65
C MET A 65 1.35 0.56 -10.00
N THR A 66 1.57 1.60 -9.20
CA THR A 66 0.54 2.23 -8.36
C THR A 66 0.13 3.62 -8.82
N ASN A 67 0.69 4.12 -9.93
CA ASN A 67 0.26 5.38 -10.52
C ASN A 67 -0.99 5.14 -11.38
N VAL A 68 -2.15 5.51 -10.83
CA VAL A 68 -3.45 5.22 -11.43
C VAL A 68 -3.58 5.84 -12.84
N ASP A 69 -3.12 7.09 -13.03
CA ASP A 69 -3.16 7.74 -14.34
C ASP A 69 -2.18 7.10 -15.36
N GLN A 70 -1.01 6.69 -14.90
CA GLN A 70 -0.04 5.98 -15.73
C GLN A 70 -0.56 4.59 -16.14
N CYS A 71 -1.29 3.89 -15.29
CA CYS A 71 -1.93 2.62 -15.64
C CYS A 71 -2.95 2.76 -16.79
N GLU A 72 -3.61 3.92 -16.94
CA GLU A 72 -4.51 4.15 -18.08
C GLU A 72 -3.75 4.32 -19.40
N THR A 73 -2.56 4.89 -19.37
CA THR A 73 -1.76 5.19 -20.57
C THR A 73 -0.75 4.09 -20.93
N GLU A 74 -0.27 3.35 -19.92
CA GLU A 74 0.72 2.28 -20.05
C GLU A 74 0.12 0.94 -19.61
N ARG A 75 -0.99 0.54 -20.25
CA ARG A 75 -1.80 -0.62 -19.84
C ARG A 75 -1.05 -1.93 -19.86
N GLU A 76 -0.21 -2.17 -20.85
CA GLU A 76 0.60 -3.39 -20.97
C GLU A 76 1.59 -3.49 -19.79
N ASP A 77 2.29 -2.41 -19.46
CA ASP A 77 3.23 -2.38 -18.34
C ASP A 77 2.50 -2.52 -17.00
N CYS A 78 1.33 -1.89 -16.87
CA CYS A 78 0.49 -2.04 -15.69
C CYS A 78 0.06 -3.50 -15.50
N TRP A 79 -0.41 -4.15 -16.57
CA TRP A 79 -0.83 -5.55 -16.52
C TRP A 79 0.33 -6.46 -16.15
N LYS A 80 1.46 -6.29 -16.84
CA LYS A 80 2.67 -7.08 -16.58
C LYS A 80 3.16 -6.97 -15.13
N GLN A 81 3.15 -5.76 -14.56
CA GLN A 81 3.61 -5.55 -13.19
C GLN A 81 2.60 -5.95 -12.13
N ASN A 82 1.29 -5.80 -12.40
CA ASN A 82 0.26 -6.01 -11.39
C ASN A 82 -0.43 -7.37 -11.47
N VAL A 83 -0.41 -8.02 -12.65
CA VAL A 83 -1.11 -9.29 -12.88
C VAL A 83 -0.13 -10.42 -13.19
N ASP A 84 0.66 -10.32 -14.29
CA ASP A 84 1.56 -11.41 -14.71
C ASP A 84 2.60 -11.71 -13.61
N ALA A 85 3.12 -10.67 -12.95
CA ALA A 85 4.05 -10.84 -11.83
C ALA A 85 3.44 -11.63 -10.66
N VAL A 86 2.13 -11.48 -10.42
CA VAL A 86 1.43 -12.25 -9.37
C VAL A 86 1.27 -13.70 -9.79
N GLU A 87 0.96 -13.96 -11.07
CA GLU A 87 0.92 -15.32 -11.62
C GLU A 87 2.28 -16.03 -11.45
N TYR A 88 3.40 -15.35 -11.77
CA TYR A 88 4.75 -15.90 -11.57
C TYR A 88 5.04 -16.22 -10.11
N LEU A 89 4.63 -15.34 -9.20
CA LEU A 89 4.78 -15.58 -7.76
C LEU A 89 3.92 -16.75 -7.27
N ILE A 90 2.70 -16.91 -7.76
CA ILE A 90 1.82 -18.04 -7.44
C ILE A 90 2.51 -19.36 -7.81
N VAL A 91 3.02 -19.46 -9.06
CA VAL A 91 3.71 -20.67 -9.54
C VAL A 91 4.97 -20.95 -8.70
N ALA A 92 5.77 -19.95 -8.41
CA ALA A 92 6.99 -20.10 -7.62
C ALA A 92 6.69 -20.49 -6.15
N CYS A 93 5.64 -19.89 -5.55
CA CYS A 93 5.20 -20.23 -4.20
C CYS A 93 4.57 -21.62 -4.11
N GLU A 94 3.88 -22.09 -5.14
CA GLU A 94 3.37 -23.47 -5.20
C GLU A 94 4.52 -24.49 -5.14
N ILE A 95 5.57 -24.28 -5.95
CA ILE A 95 6.74 -25.15 -6.00
C ILE A 95 7.50 -25.17 -4.66
N SER A 96 7.65 -23.98 -4.02
CA SER A 96 8.39 -23.85 -2.75
C SER A 96 7.54 -24.11 -1.51
N SER A 97 6.21 -24.26 -1.66
CA SER A 97 5.24 -24.34 -0.57
C SER A 97 5.26 -23.10 0.34
N SER A 98 5.57 -21.92 -0.23
CA SER A 98 5.60 -20.64 0.48
C SER A 98 4.20 -20.05 0.66
N PHE A 99 3.97 -19.37 1.78
CA PHE A 99 2.75 -18.57 2.00
C PHE A 99 2.89 -17.21 1.29
N LEU A 100 1.95 -16.82 0.44
CA LEU A 100 2.00 -15.57 -0.32
C LEU A 100 1.07 -14.51 0.27
N ILE A 101 1.60 -13.35 0.64
CA ILE A 101 0.83 -12.17 1.04
C ILE A 101 0.90 -11.14 -0.09
N HIS A 102 -0.25 -10.81 -0.68
CA HIS A 102 -0.35 -9.86 -1.77
C HIS A 102 -1.01 -8.56 -1.32
N LEU A 103 -0.37 -7.42 -1.58
CA LEU A 103 -0.98 -6.12 -1.34
C LEU A 103 -1.94 -5.76 -2.46
N SER A 104 -3.18 -5.47 -2.08
CA SER A 104 -4.24 -4.96 -2.96
C SER A 104 -4.68 -3.56 -2.53
N THR A 105 -5.80 -3.08 -3.07
CA THR A 105 -6.23 -1.69 -2.99
C THR A 105 -7.75 -1.56 -2.87
N ASP A 106 -8.19 -0.43 -2.34
CA ASP A 106 -9.56 0.04 -2.36
C ASP A 106 -10.09 0.38 -3.77
N PHE A 107 -9.21 0.59 -4.76
CA PHE A 107 -9.59 0.91 -6.14
C PHE A 107 -10.25 -0.25 -6.89
N ILE A 108 -10.38 -1.43 -6.27
CA ILE A 108 -11.22 -2.51 -6.79
C ILE A 108 -12.72 -2.22 -6.64
N PHE A 109 -13.10 -1.18 -5.92
CA PHE A 109 -14.48 -0.75 -5.70
C PHE A 109 -14.82 0.51 -6.50
N ASP A 110 -16.11 0.71 -6.82
CA ASP A 110 -16.61 1.91 -7.49
C ASP A 110 -16.74 3.13 -6.58
N GLY A 111 -16.83 2.92 -5.27
CA GLY A 111 -16.96 3.98 -4.27
C GLY A 111 -18.41 4.46 -4.07
N GLU A 112 -19.43 3.75 -4.51
CA GLU A 112 -20.83 4.15 -4.34
C GLU A 112 -21.32 3.85 -2.92
N ASP A 113 -20.96 2.69 -2.37
CA ASP A 113 -21.49 2.17 -1.09
C ASP A 113 -20.45 2.03 0.04
N GLY A 114 -19.26 2.64 -0.12
CA GLY A 114 -18.23 2.58 0.93
C GLY A 114 -18.62 3.23 2.26
N PRO A 115 -18.00 2.85 3.40
CA PRO A 115 -16.82 1.99 3.50
C PRO A 115 -17.12 0.49 3.29
N TYR A 116 -16.13 -0.26 2.79
CA TYR A 116 -16.28 -1.66 2.36
C TYR A 116 -15.64 -2.64 3.35
N ASP A 117 -16.33 -3.77 3.59
CA ASP A 117 -15.75 -4.94 4.24
C ASP A 117 -15.04 -5.87 3.23
N GLU A 118 -14.46 -6.99 3.72
CA GLU A 118 -13.74 -7.93 2.88
C GLU A 118 -14.66 -8.73 1.94
N GLY A 119 -15.95 -8.85 2.26
CA GLY A 119 -16.97 -9.57 1.47
C GLY A 119 -17.66 -8.69 0.42
N ALA A 120 -17.40 -7.39 0.39
CA ALA A 120 -18.04 -6.48 -0.55
C ALA A 120 -17.68 -6.82 -2.01
N LEU A 121 -18.65 -6.67 -2.90
CA LEU A 121 -18.47 -6.95 -4.32
C LEU A 121 -17.58 -5.89 -4.98
N ALA A 122 -16.53 -6.35 -5.62
CA ALA A 122 -15.62 -5.50 -6.37
C ALA A 122 -16.24 -5.04 -7.70
N ASN A 123 -16.12 -3.74 -8.00
CA ASN A 123 -16.55 -3.10 -9.24
C ASN A 123 -15.59 -1.94 -9.61
N PRO A 124 -14.39 -2.23 -10.12
CA PRO A 124 -13.38 -1.21 -10.42
C PRO A 124 -13.85 -0.27 -11.52
N ILE A 125 -13.45 1.00 -11.42
CA ILE A 125 -13.77 2.05 -12.41
C ILE A 125 -12.52 2.64 -13.09
N SER A 126 -11.37 2.02 -12.89
CA SER A 126 -10.07 2.40 -13.48
C SER A 126 -9.27 1.17 -13.87
N TYR A 127 -8.39 1.30 -14.86
CA TYR A 127 -7.53 0.19 -15.29
C TYR A 127 -6.60 -0.32 -14.19
N TYR A 128 -6.12 0.57 -13.31
CA TYR A 128 -5.40 0.17 -12.11
C TYR A 128 -6.24 -0.76 -11.23
N GLY A 129 -7.50 -0.38 -10.94
CA GLY A 129 -8.43 -1.20 -10.18
C GLY A 129 -8.69 -2.54 -10.85
N ASP A 130 -8.92 -2.55 -12.18
CA ASP A 130 -9.09 -3.78 -12.97
C ASP A 130 -7.87 -4.71 -12.82
N SER A 131 -6.66 -4.18 -12.95
CA SER A 131 -5.42 -4.96 -12.82
C SER A 131 -5.25 -5.55 -11.42
N LYS A 132 -5.57 -4.79 -10.37
CA LYS A 132 -5.50 -5.28 -8.99
C LYS A 132 -6.56 -6.34 -8.69
N LEU A 133 -7.78 -6.17 -9.18
CA LEU A 133 -8.82 -7.18 -9.07
C LEU A 133 -8.48 -8.46 -9.83
N ALA A 134 -7.88 -8.33 -11.02
CA ALA A 134 -7.42 -9.50 -11.78
C ALA A 134 -6.36 -10.30 -10.98
N ALA A 135 -5.43 -9.62 -10.33
CA ALA A 135 -4.45 -10.26 -9.44
C ALA A 135 -5.09 -10.95 -8.23
N GLU A 136 -6.10 -10.32 -7.59
CA GLU A 136 -6.88 -10.98 -6.52
C GLU A 136 -7.56 -12.27 -7.02
N LYS A 137 -8.16 -12.24 -8.23
CA LYS A 137 -8.81 -13.42 -8.82
C LYS A 137 -7.83 -14.56 -9.08
N LEU A 138 -6.62 -14.29 -9.55
CA LEU A 138 -5.57 -15.32 -9.71
C LEU A 138 -5.27 -16.01 -8.39
N LEU A 139 -5.21 -15.26 -7.28
CA LEU A 139 -4.99 -15.84 -5.95
C LEU A 139 -6.19 -16.65 -5.47
N LEU A 140 -7.41 -16.12 -5.64
CA LEU A 140 -8.66 -16.80 -5.27
C LEU A 140 -8.85 -18.13 -6.00
N ASP A 141 -8.41 -18.21 -7.26
CA ASP A 141 -8.49 -19.41 -8.10
C ASP A 141 -7.30 -20.36 -7.91
N SER A 142 -6.27 -19.97 -7.14
CA SER A 142 -5.07 -20.75 -6.91
C SER A 142 -5.24 -21.80 -5.79
N SER A 143 -4.35 -22.80 -5.77
CA SER A 143 -4.29 -23.82 -4.73
C SER A 143 -3.30 -23.50 -3.60
N ILE A 144 -2.54 -22.38 -3.72
CA ILE A 144 -1.53 -22.02 -2.72
C ILE A 144 -2.17 -21.43 -1.47
N LYS A 145 -1.42 -21.42 -0.37
CA LYS A 145 -1.79 -20.66 0.83
C LYS A 145 -1.46 -19.19 0.62
N TYR A 146 -2.45 -18.33 0.79
CA TYR A 146 -2.28 -16.90 0.55
C TYR A 146 -3.10 -16.03 1.51
N ALA A 147 -2.71 -14.76 1.58
CA ALA A 147 -3.53 -13.67 2.07
C ALA A 147 -3.49 -12.48 1.10
N ILE A 148 -4.60 -11.76 1.03
CA ILE A 148 -4.72 -10.48 0.32
C ILE A 148 -4.88 -9.38 1.35
N ALA A 149 -3.95 -8.43 1.39
CA ALA A 149 -4.01 -7.25 2.24
C ALA A 149 -4.49 -6.05 1.40
N ARG A 150 -5.77 -5.67 1.51
CA ARG A 150 -6.32 -4.48 0.86
C ARG A 150 -6.00 -3.25 1.70
N THR A 151 -5.55 -2.18 1.05
CA THR A 151 -5.16 -0.94 1.73
C THR A 151 -5.63 0.30 0.97
N VAL A 152 -5.60 1.45 1.63
CA VAL A 152 -6.08 2.75 1.10
C VAL A 152 -5.04 3.83 1.36
N LEU A 153 -4.79 4.68 0.37
CA LEU A 153 -4.03 5.94 0.49
C LEU A 153 -2.87 5.88 1.49
N VAL A 154 -1.84 5.10 1.16
CA VAL A 154 -0.69 4.89 2.05
C VAL A 154 0.16 6.15 2.14
N TYR A 155 0.42 6.62 3.36
CA TYR A 155 1.31 7.76 3.64
C TYR A 155 2.43 7.34 4.59
N GLY A 156 3.54 8.06 4.55
CA GLY A 156 4.73 7.79 5.38
C GLY A 156 5.99 8.33 4.72
N ILE A 157 7.12 8.20 5.38
CA ILE A 157 8.44 8.60 4.88
C ILE A 157 9.26 7.35 4.59
N ALA A 158 9.95 7.33 3.47
CA ALA A 158 10.91 6.30 3.10
C ALA A 158 12.24 6.93 2.73
N HIS A 159 13.33 6.18 2.90
CA HIS A 159 14.64 6.61 2.41
C HIS A 159 14.61 6.71 0.89
N ASP A 160 15.19 7.78 0.32
CA ASP A 160 15.18 8.07 -1.13
C ASP A 160 13.78 8.07 -1.76
N MET A 161 12.80 8.64 -1.06
CA MET A 161 11.41 8.71 -1.53
C MET A 161 11.29 9.57 -2.79
N SER A 162 10.84 8.98 -3.88
CA SER A 162 10.65 9.66 -5.18
C SER A 162 9.31 10.38 -5.32
N ARG A 163 8.36 10.13 -4.42
CA ARG A 163 7.01 10.72 -4.44
C ARG A 163 6.67 11.30 -3.09
N THR A 164 5.96 12.40 -3.09
CA THR A 164 5.40 12.99 -1.87
C THR A 164 4.10 12.28 -1.46
N ASN A 165 3.62 12.52 -0.25
CA ASN A 165 2.31 12.12 0.24
C ASN A 165 1.52 13.35 0.69
N ILE A 166 0.25 13.18 1.04
CA ILE A 166 -0.65 14.29 1.37
C ILE A 166 -0.14 15.15 2.53
N VAL A 167 0.42 14.53 3.57
CA VAL A 167 0.95 15.26 4.75
C VAL A 167 2.13 16.14 4.35
N LEU A 168 3.12 15.58 3.67
CA LEU A 168 4.32 16.32 3.23
C LEU A 168 3.99 17.38 2.19
N TRP A 169 3.06 17.07 1.29
CA TRP A 169 2.62 18.02 0.25
C TRP A 169 1.90 19.22 0.86
N VAL A 170 0.96 19.01 1.79
CA VAL A 170 0.22 20.08 2.46
C VAL A 170 1.18 20.93 3.30
N LYS A 171 1.99 20.29 4.16
CA LYS A 171 3.00 20.96 4.99
C LYS A 171 3.86 21.90 4.14
N LYS A 172 4.52 21.33 3.12
CA LYS A 172 5.42 22.13 2.27
C LYS A 172 4.70 23.23 1.53
N SER A 173 3.50 23.00 1.00
CA SER A 173 2.75 23.99 0.24
C SER A 173 2.36 25.18 1.10
N LEU A 174 1.86 24.96 2.30
CA LEU A 174 1.46 26.01 3.22
C LEU A 174 2.67 26.77 3.81
N GLU A 175 3.76 26.09 4.13
CA GLU A 175 5.03 26.73 4.54
C GLU A 175 5.60 27.64 3.43
N ASP A 176 5.44 27.24 2.16
CA ASP A 176 5.84 28.04 1.00
C ASP A 176 4.82 29.18 0.68
N GLY A 177 3.73 29.30 1.45
CA GLY A 177 2.66 30.30 1.21
C GLY A 177 1.87 30.08 -0.09
N LYS A 178 1.86 28.86 -0.63
CA LYS A 178 1.17 28.51 -1.87
C LYS A 178 -0.32 28.32 -1.65
N ALA A 179 -1.14 28.86 -2.54
CA ALA A 179 -2.55 28.50 -2.60
C ALA A 179 -2.70 27.06 -3.09
N ILE A 180 -3.48 26.26 -2.37
CA ILE A 180 -3.78 24.87 -2.72
C ILE A 180 -5.28 24.62 -2.76
N LYS A 181 -5.70 23.80 -3.74
CA LYS A 181 -7.05 23.27 -3.82
C LYS A 181 -7.03 21.82 -3.42
N VAL A 182 -7.89 21.44 -2.48
CA VAL A 182 -7.91 20.08 -1.92
C VAL A 182 -9.30 19.48 -2.04
N VAL A 183 -9.35 18.26 -2.54
CA VAL A 183 -10.60 17.51 -2.79
C VAL A 183 -11.35 17.24 -1.48
N ASP A 184 -12.66 17.50 -1.46
CA ASP A 184 -13.54 17.29 -0.29
C ASP A 184 -14.71 16.33 -0.56
N ASP A 185 -14.86 15.86 -1.79
CA ASP A 185 -15.92 14.94 -2.22
C ASP A 185 -15.46 13.47 -2.33
N GLN A 186 -14.27 13.16 -1.84
CA GLN A 186 -13.74 11.80 -1.78
C GLN A 186 -13.50 11.39 -0.32
N LEU A 187 -13.90 10.16 0.03
CA LEU A 187 -13.73 9.62 1.38
C LEU A 187 -12.76 8.44 1.37
N ARG A 188 -11.78 8.44 2.27
CA ARG A 188 -10.68 7.46 2.36
C ARG A 188 -10.39 7.08 3.80
N SER A 189 -9.79 5.90 4.01
CA SER A 189 -9.15 5.53 5.27
C SER A 189 -7.62 5.56 5.12
N PRO A 190 -6.97 6.74 5.33
CA PRO A 190 -5.53 6.89 5.09
C PRO A 190 -4.73 5.95 5.97
N THR A 191 -3.78 5.24 5.38
CA THR A 191 -3.02 4.18 6.04
C THR A 191 -1.57 4.61 6.27
N LEU A 192 -1.12 4.64 7.52
CA LEU A 192 0.29 4.84 7.83
C LEU A 192 1.11 3.64 7.33
N ALA A 193 2.24 3.90 6.68
CA ALA A 193 3.08 2.85 6.09
C ALA A 193 3.62 1.85 7.13
N GLU A 194 3.86 2.29 8.35
CA GLU A 194 4.24 1.47 9.50
C GLU A 194 3.11 0.54 9.95
N ASP A 195 1.87 1.04 9.96
CA ASP A 195 0.70 0.23 10.33
C ASP A 195 0.39 -0.81 9.27
N LEU A 196 0.51 -0.44 7.98
CA LEU A 196 0.41 -1.42 6.89
C LEU A 196 1.48 -2.50 6.98
N ALA A 197 2.73 -2.12 7.32
CA ALA A 197 3.80 -3.08 7.54
C ALA A 197 3.49 -4.02 8.71
N MET A 198 2.97 -3.48 9.81
CA MET A 198 2.53 -4.27 10.96
C MET A 198 1.39 -5.23 10.60
N GLY A 199 0.38 -4.78 9.85
CA GLY A 199 -0.72 -5.63 9.40
C GLY A 199 -0.23 -6.80 8.54
N CYS A 200 0.68 -6.56 7.58
CA CYS A 200 1.30 -7.61 6.78
C CYS A 200 2.15 -8.57 7.63
N TYR A 201 2.87 -8.05 8.61
CA TYR A 201 3.65 -8.87 9.53
C TYR A 201 2.77 -9.77 10.40
N LEU A 202 1.67 -9.25 10.94
CA LEU A 202 0.70 -10.04 11.72
C LEU A 202 0.06 -11.16 10.89
N ILE A 203 -0.26 -10.89 9.60
CA ILE A 203 -0.72 -11.92 8.67
C ILE A 203 0.36 -12.99 8.49
N ALA A 204 1.62 -12.60 8.30
CA ALA A 204 2.74 -13.51 8.13
C ALA A 204 3.00 -14.37 9.38
N GLU A 205 3.05 -13.75 10.56
CA GLU A 205 3.30 -14.43 11.84
C GLU A 205 2.23 -15.49 12.14
N LYS A 206 0.96 -15.17 11.84
CA LYS A 206 -0.17 -16.09 12.06
C LYS A 206 -0.44 -17.02 10.88
N LYS A 207 0.19 -16.81 9.74
CA LYS A 207 -0.14 -17.45 8.44
C LYS A 207 -1.65 -17.42 8.19
N ALA A 208 -2.26 -16.24 8.45
CA ALA A 208 -3.71 -16.04 8.35
C ALA A 208 -4.14 -15.99 6.89
N GLU A 209 -4.95 -16.95 6.46
CA GLU A 209 -5.39 -17.08 5.06
C GLU A 209 -6.62 -16.22 4.76
N GLY A 210 -6.76 -15.78 3.50
CA GLY A 210 -7.90 -15.06 2.97
C GLY A 210 -7.69 -13.56 2.80
N ILE A 211 -8.77 -12.79 2.77
CA ILE A 211 -8.72 -11.35 2.54
C ILE A 211 -8.80 -10.60 3.87
N PHE A 212 -7.95 -9.58 4.02
CA PHE A 212 -7.93 -8.67 5.17
C PHE A 212 -7.83 -7.21 4.68
N ASN A 213 -8.67 -6.36 5.23
CA ASN A 213 -8.56 -4.92 5.08
C ASN A 213 -7.54 -4.39 6.09
N ILE A 214 -6.42 -3.89 5.59
CA ILE A 214 -5.33 -3.33 6.39
C ILE A 214 -5.21 -1.84 6.08
N SER A 215 -5.98 -1.02 6.79
CA SER A 215 -6.03 0.43 6.58
C SER A 215 -6.02 1.20 7.89
N GLY A 216 -5.95 2.54 7.81
CA GLY A 216 -6.16 3.41 8.95
C GLY A 216 -7.59 3.29 9.50
N LYS A 217 -7.77 3.69 10.78
CA LYS A 217 -9.06 3.66 11.47
C LYS A 217 -9.95 4.86 11.20
N ASP A 218 -9.36 5.97 10.74
CA ASP A 218 -10.09 7.21 10.48
C ASP A 218 -10.62 7.24 9.05
N LEU A 219 -11.82 7.74 8.87
CA LEU A 219 -12.45 7.94 7.58
C LEU A 219 -12.51 9.43 7.28
N LEU A 220 -11.69 9.91 6.35
CA LEU A 220 -11.43 11.32 6.11
C LEU A 220 -11.47 11.68 4.63
N THR A 221 -11.90 12.90 4.31
CA THR A 221 -11.66 13.50 3.00
C THR A 221 -10.21 13.99 2.90
N PRO A 222 -9.63 14.12 1.69
CA PRO A 222 -8.34 14.78 1.52
C PRO A 222 -8.28 16.19 2.12
N TYR A 223 -9.39 16.94 2.08
CA TYR A 223 -9.47 18.25 2.70
C TYR A 223 -9.38 18.17 4.24
N GLU A 224 -10.08 17.23 4.87
CA GLU A 224 -9.96 17.00 6.31
C GLU A 224 -8.55 16.54 6.72
N MET A 225 -7.90 15.68 5.90
CA MET A 225 -6.50 15.32 6.10
C MET A 225 -5.59 16.55 6.04
N ALA A 226 -5.84 17.45 5.10
CA ALA A 226 -5.09 18.69 4.95
C ALA A 226 -5.30 19.63 6.15
N LEU A 227 -6.54 19.78 6.66
CA LEU A 227 -6.83 20.56 7.87
C LEU A 227 -6.11 20.00 9.09
N LYS A 228 -6.17 18.68 9.31
CA LYS A 228 -5.48 18.01 10.42
C LYS A 228 -3.96 18.19 10.30
N THR A 229 -3.41 18.12 9.10
CA THR A 229 -1.98 18.37 8.85
C THR A 229 -1.63 19.82 9.17
N ALA A 230 -2.39 20.80 8.69
CA ALA A 230 -2.15 22.21 8.96
C ALA A 230 -2.22 22.53 10.47
N ALA A 231 -3.24 21.99 11.15
CA ALA A 231 -3.40 22.16 12.60
C ALA A 231 -2.22 21.57 13.40
N TYR A 232 -1.72 20.39 12.99
CA TYR A 232 -0.59 19.75 13.66
C TYR A 232 0.70 20.59 13.60
N PHE A 233 0.94 21.27 12.47
CA PHE A 233 2.14 22.10 12.24
C PHE A 233 1.92 23.59 12.51
N ASP A 234 0.76 23.99 13.05
CA ASP A 234 0.37 25.40 13.29
C ASP A 234 0.52 26.27 12.03
N LEU A 235 0.02 25.78 10.88
CA LEU A 235 0.13 26.45 9.58
C LEU A 235 -1.14 27.23 9.24
N ASP A 236 -0.97 28.39 8.59
CA ASP A 236 -2.09 29.21 8.09
C ASP A 236 -2.83 28.48 6.96
N THR A 237 -4.13 28.32 7.12
CA THR A 237 -5.03 27.68 6.12
C THR A 237 -5.74 28.68 5.22
N SER A 238 -5.48 29.97 5.33
CA SER A 238 -6.16 31.04 4.55
C SER A 238 -6.00 30.89 3.04
N THR A 239 -4.96 30.19 2.59
CA THR A 239 -4.67 29.91 1.17
C THR A 239 -5.16 28.52 0.72
N MET A 240 -5.89 27.79 1.58
CA MET A 240 -6.40 26.47 1.27
C MET A 240 -7.88 26.52 0.91
N GLU A 241 -8.22 26.02 -0.27
CA GLU A 241 -9.58 26.01 -0.80
C GLU A 241 -10.10 24.57 -0.95
N LYS A 242 -11.37 24.35 -0.63
CA LYS A 242 -12.09 23.12 -0.99
C LYS A 242 -12.29 23.05 -2.50
N ALA A 243 -12.19 21.86 -3.04
CA ALA A 243 -12.46 21.60 -4.44
C ALA A 243 -13.19 20.25 -4.61
N ASP A 244 -14.03 20.15 -5.62
CA ASP A 244 -14.57 18.88 -6.06
C ASP A 244 -13.57 18.15 -6.96
N ALA A 245 -13.64 16.83 -7.02
CA ALA A 245 -12.77 16.02 -7.88
C ALA A 245 -12.85 16.44 -9.36
N SER A 246 -14.03 16.91 -9.81
CA SER A 246 -14.25 17.44 -11.16
C SER A 246 -13.43 18.69 -11.51
N THR A 247 -12.89 19.40 -10.52
CA THR A 247 -12.01 20.55 -10.69
C THR A 247 -10.67 20.15 -11.32
N PHE A 248 -10.27 18.88 -11.17
CA PHE A 248 -8.99 18.39 -11.63
C PHE A 248 -9.15 17.53 -12.88
N THR A 249 -8.35 17.83 -13.91
CA THR A 249 -8.25 16.94 -15.07
C THR A 249 -7.40 15.72 -14.69
N GLN A 250 -8.07 14.59 -14.53
CA GLN A 250 -7.43 13.30 -14.21
C GLN A 250 -7.68 12.33 -15.34
N THR A 251 -6.65 11.57 -15.73
CA THR A 251 -6.78 10.57 -16.82
C THR A 251 -7.62 9.39 -16.37
N ALA A 252 -7.40 8.92 -15.14
CA ALA A 252 -8.16 7.83 -14.55
C ALA A 252 -9.31 8.34 -13.68
N LYS A 253 -10.43 7.62 -13.69
CA LYS A 253 -11.51 7.84 -12.71
C LYS A 253 -11.07 7.38 -11.32
N ARG A 254 -11.48 8.11 -10.30
CA ARG A 254 -11.24 7.78 -8.89
C ARG A 254 -12.56 7.56 -8.18
N PRO A 255 -12.73 6.42 -7.50
CA PRO A 255 -13.95 6.15 -6.77
C PRO A 255 -14.17 7.19 -5.65
N PRO A 256 -15.41 7.65 -5.42
CA PRO A 256 -15.65 8.73 -4.45
C PRO A 256 -15.50 8.28 -2.98
N LYS A 257 -15.99 7.11 -2.60
CA LYS A 257 -15.99 6.66 -1.20
C LYS A 257 -15.45 5.24 -1.09
N THR A 258 -14.16 5.11 -0.77
CA THR A 258 -13.50 3.79 -0.71
C THR A 258 -12.82 3.48 0.63
N GLY A 259 -13.27 4.06 1.73
CA GLY A 259 -12.82 3.62 3.06
C GLY A 259 -13.03 2.12 3.25
N LEU A 260 -12.16 1.49 4.02
CA LEU A 260 -12.24 0.07 4.35
C LEU A 260 -12.60 -0.14 5.83
N LEU A 261 -13.49 -1.09 6.10
CA LEU A 261 -13.78 -1.58 7.45
C LEU A 261 -12.68 -2.59 7.84
N ILE A 262 -12.12 -2.44 9.03
CA ILE A 262 -10.95 -3.22 9.50
C ILE A 262 -11.29 -4.19 10.63
N ASP A 263 -12.57 -4.38 10.94
CA ASP A 263 -13.01 -5.19 12.08
C ASP A 263 -12.43 -6.61 12.06
N LYS A 264 -12.35 -7.24 10.89
CA LYS A 264 -11.76 -8.56 10.73
C LYS A 264 -10.28 -8.56 11.14
N ALA A 265 -9.50 -7.62 10.64
CA ALA A 265 -8.08 -7.51 10.97
C ALA A 265 -7.87 -7.22 12.47
N VAL A 266 -8.70 -6.38 13.08
CA VAL A 266 -8.66 -6.10 14.53
C VAL A 266 -8.95 -7.38 15.33
N ASN A 267 -10.02 -8.10 14.99
CA ASN A 267 -10.47 -9.25 15.76
C ASN A 267 -9.58 -10.50 15.57
N GLU A 268 -9.15 -10.79 14.34
CA GLU A 268 -8.42 -12.02 14.03
C GLU A 268 -6.90 -11.84 14.15
N LEU A 269 -6.39 -10.67 13.77
CA LEU A 269 -4.94 -10.41 13.77
C LEU A 269 -4.47 -9.66 15.02
N GLY A 270 -5.36 -8.94 15.73
CA GLY A 270 -4.97 -7.98 16.76
C GLY A 270 -4.40 -6.69 16.14
N TYR A 271 -4.79 -6.38 14.89
CA TYR A 271 -4.36 -5.16 14.20
C TYR A 271 -4.90 -3.92 14.90
N ALA A 272 -4.03 -2.98 15.23
CA ALA A 272 -4.37 -1.76 15.97
C ALA A 272 -3.72 -0.54 15.30
N PRO A 273 -4.33 -0.03 14.20
CA PRO A 273 -3.75 1.11 13.49
C PRO A 273 -3.89 2.41 14.29
N ARG A 274 -2.95 3.30 14.06
CA ARG A 274 -2.95 4.65 14.61
C ARG A 274 -4.02 5.50 13.95
N SER A 275 -4.43 6.58 14.61
CA SER A 275 -5.18 7.66 13.98
C SER A 275 -4.29 8.42 12.99
N PHE A 276 -4.91 9.18 12.10
CA PHE A 276 -4.19 10.00 11.14
C PHE A 276 -3.28 11.03 11.84
N GLU A 277 -3.74 11.61 12.96
CA GLU A 277 -2.97 12.56 13.76
C GLU A 277 -1.77 11.89 14.44
N GLU A 278 -1.96 10.72 15.05
CA GLU A 278 -0.86 9.92 15.61
C GLU A 278 0.16 9.56 14.51
N GLY A 279 -0.32 9.25 13.30
CA GLY A 279 0.52 8.99 12.14
C GLY A 279 1.34 10.21 11.70
N ILE A 280 0.78 11.43 11.74
CA ILE A 280 1.54 12.67 11.49
C ILE A 280 2.68 12.78 12.51
N GLY A 281 2.44 12.49 13.78
CA GLY A 281 3.48 12.49 14.81
C GLY A 281 4.65 11.57 14.47
N ILE A 282 4.36 10.33 14.01
CA ILE A 282 5.39 9.39 13.56
C ILE A 282 6.21 9.94 12.38
N LEU A 283 5.57 10.66 11.44
CA LEU A 283 6.29 11.29 10.34
C LEU A 283 7.24 12.38 10.86
N VAL A 284 6.81 13.19 11.83
CA VAL A 284 7.64 14.27 12.41
C VAL A 284 8.89 13.70 13.06
N ASP A 285 8.74 12.63 13.84
CA ASP A 285 9.89 11.94 14.47
C ASP A 285 10.91 11.43 13.44
N GLN A 286 10.49 11.14 12.22
CA GLN A 286 11.35 10.69 11.11
C GLN A 286 11.95 11.82 10.28
N MET A 287 11.46 13.06 10.42
CA MET A 287 12.02 14.25 9.78
C MET A 287 13.17 14.86 10.60
N SER A 288 13.25 14.52 11.88
CA SER A 288 14.29 14.96 12.81
C SER A 288 15.59 14.16 12.60
#